data_dc363a3941d4c2fcf5a9b76371265a1d
#
_entry.id   dc363a3941d4c2fcf5a9b76371265a1d
#
_cell.length_a   1.000
_cell.length_b   1.000
_cell.length_c   1.000
_cell.angle_alpha   90.00
_cell.angle_beta   90.00
_cell.angle_gamma   90.00
#
_symmetry.space_group_name_H-M   'P 1'
#
loop_
_entity.id
_entity.type
_entity.pdbx_description
1 polymer ?
#
loop_
_entity_poly.entity_id
_entity_poly.type
_entity_poly.pdbx_seq_one_letter_code
_entity_poly.pdbx_strand_id
1 'polypeptide(L)'
;MAEEMNYPGMGTQIPAKKESSGISGSTLKIIAIVTMLIDHIGASVLGRLLQTHGINELNVADISALTQWMADNSVLFWSYTIMRMIGRVAFPIFCFLLIQGFLHTHDVKKYAARLFAFALISELPFDLAFKGKIDFSYQNVFFTLFIGLMTMIAFRWIEEHTDWSGWQRGSGTGWALPTAPRSVL
;
A
#
# COMPACT_ATOMS: atom_id res chain seq x y z
N MET A 1 -25.37 -39.82 57.07
CA MET A 1 -23.97 -39.78 56.65
C MET A 1 -23.96 -39.59 55.15
N ALA A 2 -23.77 -38.34 54.68
CA ALA A 2 -23.60 -38.02 53.25
C ALA A 2 -22.09 -37.76 53.07
N GLU A 3 -21.50 -38.61 52.24
CA GLU A 3 -20.07 -38.57 51.89
C GLU A 3 -19.85 -37.49 50.84
N GLU A 4 -19.20 -36.41 51.20
CA GLU A 4 -18.79 -35.34 50.27
C GLU A 4 -17.67 -35.84 49.38
N MET A 5 -17.97 -36.11 48.12
CA MET A 5 -16.96 -36.37 47.11
C MET A 5 -16.27 -35.08 46.71
N ASN A 6 -15.07 -34.92 47.20
CA ASN A 6 -14.16 -33.81 46.84
C ASN A 6 -13.58 -34.10 45.41
N TYR A 7 -14.04 -33.36 44.40
CA TYR A 7 -13.42 -33.35 43.08
C TYR A 7 -12.22 -32.44 43.08
N PRO A 8 -10.98 -32.93 42.78
CA PRO A 8 -9.84 -32.06 42.64
C PRO A 8 -10.04 -31.19 41.40
N GLY A 9 -9.96 -29.87 41.57
CA GLY A 9 -10.21 -28.86 40.58
C GLY A 9 -9.36 -29.06 39.30
N MET A 10 -10.06 -29.34 38.21
CA MET A 10 -9.51 -29.30 36.86
C MET A 10 -9.41 -27.81 36.46
N GLY A 11 -8.34 -27.16 36.95
CA GLY A 11 -7.98 -25.84 36.46
C GLY A 11 -7.65 -25.93 34.99
N THR A 12 -8.62 -25.62 34.14
CA THR A 12 -8.37 -25.37 32.72
C THR A 12 -7.45 -24.18 32.61
N GLN A 13 -6.14 -24.45 32.51
CA GLN A 13 -5.15 -23.47 32.11
C GLN A 13 -5.50 -23.04 30.68
N ILE A 14 -6.12 -21.87 30.55
CA ILE A 14 -6.28 -21.21 29.26
C ILE A 14 -4.87 -20.98 28.74
N PRO A 15 -4.46 -21.59 27.62
CA PRO A 15 -3.12 -21.38 27.10
C PRO A 15 -2.95 -19.90 26.82
N ALA A 16 -1.92 -19.29 27.43
CA ALA A 16 -1.57 -17.91 27.21
C ALA A 16 -1.51 -17.68 25.68
N LYS A 17 -2.30 -16.73 25.18
CA LYS A 17 -2.34 -16.32 23.80
C LYS A 17 -0.91 -16.00 23.37
N LYS A 18 -0.31 -16.87 22.57
CA LYS A 18 1.04 -16.70 22.02
C LYS A 18 1.01 -15.38 21.28
N GLU A 19 1.69 -14.35 21.81
CA GLU A 19 1.83 -13.09 21.11
C GLU A 19 2.47 -13.39 19.75
N SER A 20 1.72 -13.15 18.71
CA SER A 20 2.23 -13.29 17.36
C SER A 20 3.32 -12.23 17.19
N SER A 21 4.58 -12.65 17.07
CA SER A 21 5.73 -11.81 16.77
C SER A 21 5.59 -11.28 15.32
N GLY A 22 4.56 -10.48 15.09
CA GLY A 22 4.29 -9.83 13.83
C GLY A 22 4.85 -8.41 13.80
N ILE A 23 5.22 -7.94 12.60
CA ILE A 23 5.63 -6.55 12.40
C ILE A 23 4.44 -5.65 12.71
N SER A 24 4.62 -4.64 13.59
CA SER A 24 3.53 -3.72 13.93
C SER A 24 3.14 -2.83 12.72
N GLY A 25 1.88 -2.41 12.67
CA GLY A 25 1.43 -1.49 11.63
C GLY A 25 2.19 -0.16 11.62
N SER A 26 2.69 0.28 12.79
CA SER A 26 3.55 1.47 12.90
C SER A 26 4.92 1.23 12.26
N THR A 27 5.51 0.07 12.47
CA THR A 27 6.78 -0.31 11.84
C THR A 27 6.64 -0.37 10.31
N LEU A 28 5.54 -0.95 9.80
CA LEU A 28 5.26 -0.98 8.36
C LEU A 28 5.12 0.42 7.76
N LYS A 29 4.49 1.36 8.47
CA LYS A 29 4.41 2.77 8.02
C LYS A 29 5.78 3.41 7.91
N ILE A 30 6.66 3.20 8.89
CA ILE A 30 8.02 3.73 8.86
C ILE A 30 8.80 3.14 7.69
N ILE A 31 8.74 1.82 7.49
CA ILE A 31 9.40 1.15 6.36
C ILE A 31 8.90 1.73 5.03
N ALA A 32 7.59 1.88 4.85
CA ALA A 32 7.02 2.45 3.63
C ALA A 32 7.47 3.89 3.38
N ILE A 33 7.52 4.73 4.41
CA ILE A 33 7.98 6.13 4.30
C ILE A 33 9.46 6.19 3.93
N VAL A 34 10.31 5.39 4.58
CA VAL A 34 11.75 5.37 4.32
C VAL A 34 12.03 4.86 2.90
N THR A 35 11.42 3.76 2.48
CA THR A 35 11.59 3.22 1.13
C THR A 35 11.07 4.18 0.06
N MET A 36 9.97 4.88 0.30
CA MET A 36 9.45 5.91 -0.58
C MET A 36 10.41 7.12 -0.66
N LEU A 37 11.00 7.55 0.45
CA LEU A 37 11.99 8.63 0.46
C LEU A 37 13.23 8.26 -0.36
N ILE A 38 13.74 7.04 -0.22
CA ILE A 38 14.84 6.53 -1.03
C ILE A 38 14.48 6.57 -2.52
N ASP A 39 13.27 6.16 -2.90
CA ASP A 39 12.77 6.25 -4.28
C ASP A 39 12.79 7.68 -4.81
N HIS A 40 12.28 8.62 -4.04
CA HIS A 40 12.17 10.02 -4.45
C HIS A 40 13.55 10.67 -4.60
N ILE A 41 14.50 10.39 -3.70
CA ILE A 41 15.89 10.85 -3.84
C ILE A 41 16.51 10.22 -5.10
N GLY A 42 16.33 8.91 -5.32
CA GLY A 42 16.80 8.25 -6.53
C GLY A 42 16.23 8.87 -7.79
N ALA A 43 14.93 9.09 -7.83
CA ALA A 43 14.26 9.62 -9.01
C ALA A 43 14.57 11.10 -9.27
N SER A 44 14.59 11.95 -8.24
CA SER A 44 14.80 13.40 -8.40
C SER A 44 16.27 13.77 -8.55
N VAL A 45 17.16 13.22 -7.74
CA VAL A 45 18.59 13.59 -7.75
C VAL A 45 19.35 12.76 -8.77
N LEU A 46 19.37 11.42 -8.60
CA LEU A 46 20.13 10.56 -9.52
C LEU A 46 19.53 10.54 -10.92
N GLY A 47 18.19 10.62 -11.03
CA GLY A 47 17.53 10.72 -12.33
C GLY A 47 17.93 11.97 -13.10
N ARG A 48 18.07 13.13 -12.44
CA ARG A 48 18.58 14.36 -13.08
C ARG A 48 20.05 14.24 -13.44
N LEU A 49 20.87 13.63 -12.57
CA LEU A 49 22.27 13.37 -12.89
C LEU A 49 22.42 12.47 -14.13
N LEU A 50 21.62 11.43 -14.27
CA LEU A 50 21.60 10.61 -15.48
C LEU A 50 21.27 11.43 -16.73
N GLN A 51 20.34 12.37 -16.65
CA GLN A 51 19.99 13.26 -17.75
C GLN A 51 21.16 14.17 -18.12
N THR A 52 21.87 14.74 -17.15
CA THR A 52 23.05 15.58 -17.42
C THR A 52 24.23 14.78 -17.99
N HIS A 53 24.27 13.46 -17.76
CA HIS A 53 25.22 12.54 -18.38
C HIS A 53 24.76 12.03 -19.75
N GLY A 54 23.74 12.63 -20.36
CA GLY A 54 23.35 12.42 -21.75
C GLY A 54 22.49 11.18 -22.01
N ILE A 55 21.86 10.57 -20.98
CA ILE A 55 21.01 9.38 -21.19
C ILE A 55 19.84 9.66 -22.16
N ASN A 56 19.32 10.89 -22.20
CA ASN A 56 18.20 11.27 -23.06
C ASN A 56 18.61 11.44 -24.53
N GLU A 57 19.89 11.58 -24.81
CA GLU A 57 20.45 11.76 -26.16
C GLU A 57 20.76 10.41 -26.82
N LEU A 58 20.74 9.32 -26.04
CA LEU A 58 21.01 7.98 -26.53
C LEU A 58 19.84 7.44 -27.35
N ASN A 59 20.15 6.93 -28.52
CA ASN A 59 19.20 6.16 -29.28
C ASN A 59 19.10 4.75 -28.65
N VAL A 60 17.94 4.42 -28.07
CA VAL A 60 17.69 3.14 -27.39
C VAL A 60 17.82 1.94 -28.36
N ALA A 61 17.70 2.17 -29.66
CA ALA A 61 17.91 1.14 -30.67
C ALA A 61 19.40 0.82 -30.92
N ASP A 62 20.32 1.70 -30.52
CA ASP A 62 21.77 1.47 -30.60
C ASP A 62 22.26 0.83 -29.29
N ILE A 63 22.24 -0.51 -29.27
CA ILE A 63 22.67 -1.30 -28.12
C ILE A 63 24.13 -1.06 -27.77
N SER A 64 24.99 -0.79 -28.78
CA SER A 64 26.41 -0.57 -28.55
C SER A 64 26.67 0.72 -27.82
N ALA A 65 26.04 1.82 -28.22
CA ALA A 65 26.13 3.12 -27.58
C ALA A 65 25.56 3.08 -26.15
N LEU A 66 24.43 2.40 -25.98
CA LEU A 66 23.81 2.21 -24.66
C LEU A 66 24.72 1.42 -23.71
N THR A 67 25.30 0.32 -24.17
CA THR A 67 26.19 -0.53 -23.37
C THR A 67 27.46 0.24 -22.96
N GLN A 68 28.05 0.97 -23.87
CA GLN A 68 29.21 1.82 -23.58
C GLN A 68 28.87 2.89 -22.53
N TRP A 69 27.77 3.60 -22.73
CA TRP A 69 27.32 4.62 -21.77
C TRP A 69 27.08 4.03 -20.38
N MET A 70 26.44 2.86 -20.27
CA MET A 70 26.20 2.15 -19.01
C MET A 70 27.52 1.74 -18.36
N ALA A 71 28.54 1.33 -19.11
CA ALA A 71 29.85 1.01 -18.57
C ALA A 71 30.53 2.25 -18.01
N ASP A 72 30.53 3.36 -18.73
CA ASP A 72 31.13 4.63 -18.32
C ASP A 72 30.44 5.27 -17.10
N ASN A 73 29.13 5.07 -16.97
CA ASN A 73 28.31 5.61 -15.87
C ASN A 73 27.79 4.54 -14.92
N SER A 74 28.47 3.40 -14.80
CA SER A 74 28.00 2.20 -14.11
C SER A 74 27.57 2.48 -12.65
N VAL A 75 28.36 3.20 -11.88
CA VAL A 75 28.05 3.52 -10.47
C VAL A 75 26.77 4.32 -10.35
N LEU A 76 26.61 5.35 -11.18
CA LEU A 76 25.42 6.20 -11.18
C LEU A 76 24.17 5.44 -11.61
N PHE A 77 24.29 4.64 -12.68
CA PHE A 77 23.21 3.83 -13.21
C PHE A 77 22.72 2.76 -12.20
N TRP A 78 23.65 2.03 -11.60
CA TRP A 78 23.29 1.01 -10.61
C TRP A 78 22.75 1.61 -9.33
N SER A 79 23.32 2.73 -8.85
CA SER A 79 22.80 3.43 -7.67
C SER A 79 21.36 3.89 -7.90
N TYR A 80 21.07 4.52 -9.03
CA TYR A 80 19.72 4.90 -9.44
C TYR A 80 18.79 3.68 -9.45
N THR A 81 19.20 2.61 -10.15
CA THR A 81 18.37 1.39 -10.31
C THR A 81 18.04 0.74 -8.97
N ILE A 82 19.03 0.59 -8.09
CA ILE A 82 18.85 -0.02 -6.75
C ILE A 82 17.89 0.82 -5.90
N MET A 83 18.08 2.15 -5.86
CA MET A 83 17.19 3.04 -5.11
C MET A 83 15.75 2.96 -5.61
N ARG A 84 15.54 2.92 -6.93
CA ARG A 84 14.22 2.75 -7.54
C ARG A 84 13.60 1.39 -7.24
N MET A 85 14.39 0.32 -7.19
CA MET A 85 13.91 -1.02 -6.81
C MET A 85 13.47 -1.08 -5.35
N ILE A 86 14.27 -0.51 -4.43
CA ILE A 86 13.91 -0.42 -3.01
C ILE A 86 12.60 0.39 -2.86
N GLY A 87 12.49 1.50 -3.56
CA GLY A 87 11.31 2.35 -3.51
C GLY A 87 10.01 1.70 -3.94
N ARG A 88 10.07 0.78 -4.90
CA ARG A 88 8.89 0.05 -5.38
C ARG A 88 8.19 -0.78 -4.29
N VAL A 89 8.90 -1.16 -3.23
CA VAL A 89 8.32 -1.90 -2.09
C VAL A 89 7.35 -1.02 -1.28
N ALA A 90 7.52 0.31 -1.32
CA ALA A 90 6.65 1.23 -0.58
C ALA A 90 5.18 1.12 -0.98
N PHE A 91 4.89 1.04 -2.28
CA PHE A 91 3.52 1.05 -2.79
C PHE A 91 2.67 -0.14 -2.31
N PRO A 92 3.11 -1.40 -2.43
CA PRO A 92 2.39 -2.54 -1.85
C PRO A 92 2.14 -2.42 -0.35
N ILE A 93 3.11 -1.89 0.40
CA ILE A 93 2.95 -1.68 1.85
C ILE A 93 1.86 -0.62 2.11
N PHE A 94 1.85 0.49 1.37
CA PHE A 94 0.79 1.51 1.50
C PHE A 94 -0.58 0.95 1.11
N CYS A 95 -0.69 0.13 0.07
CA CYS A 95 -1.94 -0.54 -0.29
C CYS A 95 -2.43 -1.47 0.84
N PHE A 96 -1.53 -2.25 1.43
CA PHE A 96 -1.86 -3.09 2.57
C PHE A 96 -2.34 -2.26 3.78
N LEU A 97 -1.63 -1.18 4.11
CA LEU A 97 -2.01 -0.28 5.20
C LEU A 97 -3.34 0.43 4.93
N LEU A 98 -3.63 0.75 3.67
CA LEU A 98 -4.89 1.34 3.24
C LEU A 98 -6.07 0.39 3.51
N ILE A 99 -5.92 -0.87 3.11
CA ILE A 99 -6.93 -1.92 3.34
C ILE A 99 -7.12 -2.14 4.85
N GLN A 100 -6.05 -2.27 5.60
CA GLN A 100 -6.11 -2.41 7.06
C GLN A 100 -6.80 -1.19 7.72
N GLY A 101 -6.47 0.00 7.26
CA GLY A 101 -7.12 1.24 7.71
C GLY A 101 -8.61 1.25 7.39
N PHE A 102 -9.01 0.84 6.19
CA PHE A 102 -10.41 0.77 5.76
C PHE A 102 -11.22 -0.24 6.59
N LEU A 103 -10.65 -1.42 6.85
CA LEU A 103 -11.32 -2.49 7.62
C LEU A 103 -11.50 -2.16 9.11
N HIS A 104 -10.57 -1.39 9.69
CA HIS A 104 -10.55 -1.09 11.12
C HIS A 104 -11.05 0.32 11.46
N THR A 105 -11.37 1.16 10.47
CA THR A 105 -11.85 2.52 10.75
C THR A 105 -13.33 2.52 11.07
N HIS A 106 -13.70 3.23 12.13
CA HIS A 106 -15.09 3.47 12.49
C HIS A 106 -15.76 4.50 11.56
N ASP A 107 -14.99 5.49 11.08
CA ASP A 107 -15.50 6.57 10.24
C ASP A 107 -14.69 6.67 8.94
N VAL A 108 -15.20 5.98 7.92
CA VAL A 108 -14.59 5.90 6.59
C VAL A 108 -14.53 7.28 5.92
N LYS A 109 -15.51 8.16 6.18
CA LYS A 109 -15.54 9.51 5.58
C LYS A 109 -14.39 10.36 6.11
N LYS A 110 -14.13 10.33 7.42
CA LYS A 110 -12.97 11.02 8.02
C LYS A 110 -11.65 10.42 7.54
N TYR A 111 -11.58 9.11 7.35
CA TYR A 111 -10.40 8.44 6.81
C TYR A 111 -10.11 8.91 5.38
N ALA A 112 -11.12 8.92 4.51
CA ALA A 112 -11.01 9.42 3.14
C ALA A 112 -10.61 10.91 3.10
N ALA A 113 -11.22 11.75 3.93
CA ALA A 113 -10.89 13.18 4.00
C ALA A 113 -9.43 13.42 4.45
N ARG A 114 -8.92 12.67 5.42
CA ARG A 114 -7.51 12.74 5.83
C ARG A 114 -6.57 12.32 4.72
N LEU A 115 -6.87 11.21 4.03
CA LEU A 115 -6.05 10.73 2.92
C LEU A 115 -6.01 11.73 1.77
N PHE A 116 -7.16 12.34 1.44
CA PHE A 116 -7.27 13.39 0.43
C PHE A 116 -6.49 14.65 0.82
N ALA A 117 -6.59 15.08 2.08
CA ALA A 117 -5.80 16.21 2.57
C ALA A 117 -4.29 15.94 2.47
N PHE A 118 -3.84 14.73 2.80
CA PHE A 118 -2.44 14.32 2.61
C PHE A 118 -2.04 14.30 1.13
N ALA A 119 -2.92 13.87 0.22
CA ALA A 119 -2.67 13.91 -1.21
C ALA A 119 -2.40 15.35 -1.69
N LEU A 120 -3.23 16.30 -1.28
CA LEU A 120 -3.07 17.72 -1.63
C LEU A 120 -1.79 18.34 -1.03
N ILE A 121 -1.51 18.09 0.26
CA ILE A 121 -0.33 18.62 0.92
C ILE A 121 0.95 18.04 0.30
N SER A 122 0.92 16.76 -0.10
CA SER A 122 2.07 16.08 -0.69
C SER A 122 2.33 16.47 -2.15
N GLU A 123 1.38 17.08 -2.83
CA GLU A 123 1.53 17.51 -4.23
C GLU A 123 2.58 18.61 -4.37
N LEU A 124 2.59 19.60 -3.47
CA LEU A 124 3.55 20.70 -3.51
C LEU A 124 5.01 20.23 -3.47
N PRO A 125 5.47 19.45 -2.46
CA PRO A 125 6.85 18.96 -2.46
C PRO A 125 7.13 17.99 -3.60
N PHE A 126 6.13 17.21 -4.07
CA PHE A 126 6.29 16.31 -5.20
C PHE A 126 6.58 17.09 -6.49
N ASP A 127 5.76 18.08 -6.83
CA ASP A 127 5.93 18.89 -8.04
C ASP A 127 7.25 19.67 -8.01
N LEU A 128 7.63 20.26 -6.88
CA LEU A 128 8.88 20.97 -6.73
C LEU A 128 10.09 20.04 -6.91
N ALA A 129 10.04 18.82 -6.37
CA ALA A 129 11.15 17.86 -6.48
C ALA A 129 11.33 17.33 -7.91
N PHE A 130 10.26 17.08 -8.63
CA PHE A 130 10.32 16.41 -9.93
C PHE A 130 10.26 17.36 -11.13
N LYS A 131 9.54 18.46 -11.03
CA LYS A 131 9.27 19.35 -12.16
C LYS A 131 9.83 20.77 -11.97
N GLY A 132 10.14 21.17 -10.74
CA GLY A 132 10.55 22.53 -10.41
C GLY A 132 9.46 23.59 -10.63
N LYS A 133 8.23 23.17 -10.92
CA LYS A 133 7.04 24.00 -11.09
C LYS A 133 5.81 23.18 -10.68
N ILE A 134 4.72 23.86 -10.33
CA ILE A 134 3.43 23.20 -10.05
C ILE A 134 2.83 22.74 -11.38
N ASP A 135 2.61 21.44 -11.52
CA ASP A 135 2.10 20.82 -12.75
C ASP A 135 1.30 19.56 -12.42
N PHE A 136 0.00 19.62 -12.62
CA PHE A 136 -0.95 18.55 -12.32
C PHE A 136 -0.97 17.40 -13.34
N SER A 137 -0.01 17.33 -14.27
CA SER A 137 0.05 16.25 -15.28
C SER A 137 0.38 14.88 -14.69
N TYR A 138 1.11 14.85 -13.57
CA TYR A 138 1.45 13.64 -12.83
C TYR A 138 1.20 13.87 -11.36
N GLN A 139 0.34 13.08 -10.78
CA GLN A 139 -0.07 13.18 -9.38
C GLN A 139 0.75 12.24 -8.50
N ASN A 140 0.91 12.62 -7.23
CA ASN A 140 1.59 11.79 -6.26
C ASN A 140 0.81 10.51 -5.91
N VAL A 141 1.49 9.54 -5.29
CA VAL A 141 0.94 8.22 -4.96
C VAL A 141 -0.30 8.28 -4.04
N PHE A 142 -0.47 9.33 -3.24
CA PHE A 142 -1.61 9.46 -2.34
C PHE A 142 -2.93 9.67 -3.09
N PHE A 143 -2.92 10.29 -4.27
CA PHE A 143 -4.12 10.34 -5.13
C PHE A 143 -4.52 8.95 -5.61
N THR A 144 -3.56 8.11 -6.01
CA THR A 144 -3.83 6.72 -6.39
C THR A 144 -4.43 5.93 -5.24
N LEU A 145 -3.88 6.09 -4.03
CA LEU A 145 -4.41 5.46 -2.82
C LEU A 145 -5.81 5.98 -2.47
N PHE A 146 -6.06 7.28 -2.65
CA PHE A 146 -7.36 7.88 -2.43
C PHE A 146 -8.42 7.33 -3.40
N ILE A 147 -8.09 7.22 -4.69
CA ILE A 147 -8.98 6.60 -5.69
C ILE A 147 -9.25 5.14 -5.33
N GLY A 148 -8.24 4.39 -4.92
CA GLY A 148 -8.39 3.02 -4.43
C GLY A 148 -9.33 2.92 -3.21
N LEU A 149 -9.21 3.85 -2.27
CA LEU A 149 -10.13 3.94 -1.12
C LEU A 149 -11.56 4.24 -1.55
N MET A 150 -11.75 5.20 -2.46
CA MET A 150 -13.08 5.53 -3.00
C MET A 150 -13.70 4.34 -3.72
N THR A 151 -12.91 3.58 -4.46
CA THR A 151 -13.34 2.35 -5.11
C THR A 151 -13.82 1.30 -4.09
N MET A 152 -13.08 1.09 -3.01
CA MET A 152 -13.49 0.17 -1.94
C MET A 152 -14.79 0.63 -1.25
N ILE A 153 -14.95 1.93 -1.01
CA ILE A 153 -16.20 2.50 -0.46
C ILE A 153 -17.35 2.26 -1.41
N ALA A 154 -17.17 2.49 -2.71
CA ALA A 154 -18.20 2.29 -3.73
C ALA A 154 -18.61 0.81 -3.83
N PHE A 155 -17.66 -0.13 -3.83
CA PHE A 155 -17.96 -1.56 -3.82
C PHE A 155 -18.74 -1.98 -2.58
N ARG A 156 -18.32 -1.53 -1.40
CA ARG A 156 -19.04 -1.79 -0.16
C ARG A 156 -20.46 -1.23 -0.20
N TRP A 157 -20.65 -0.03 -0.73
CA TRP A 157 -21.98 0.59 -0.88
C TRP A 157 -22.87 -0.21 -1.85
N ILE A 158 -22.31 -0.65 -3.00
CA ILE A 158 -23.02 -1.49 -3.97
C ILE A 158 -23.41 -2.83 -3.32
N GLU A 159 -22.51 -3.46 -2.59
CA GLU A 159 -22.74 -4.73 -1.91
C GLU A 159 -23.85 -4.62 -0.86
N GLU A 160 -23.89 -3.51 -0.12
CA GLU A 160 -24.92 -3.25 0.89
C GLU A 160 -26.30 -2.92 0.27
N HIS A 161 -26.35 -2.36 -0.96
CA HIS A 161 -27.61 -1.94 -1.62
C HIS A 161 -28.06 -2.88 -2.74
N THR A 162 -27.27 -3.88 -3.11
CA THR A 162 -27.60 -4.85 -4.15
C THR A 162 -27.95 -6.18 -3.51
N ASP A 163 -29.17 -6.65 -3.74
CA ASP A 163 -29.61 -7.96 -3.27
C ASP A 163 -29.06 -9.07 -4.20
N TRP A 164 -27.86 -9.55 -3.91
CA TRP A 164 -27.21 -10.63 -4.65
C TRP A 164 -27.85 -11.99 -4.45
N SER A 165 -28.87 -12.11 -3.59
CA SER A 165 -29.56 -13.38 -3.30
C SER A 165 -30.27 -13.96 -4.53
N GLY A 166 -30.65 -13.13 -5.49
CA GLY A 166 -31.26 -13.53 -6.76
C GLY A 166 -30.28 -14.22 -7.72
N TRP A 167 -29.01 -13.78 -7.72
CA TRP A 167 -27.97 -14.32 -8.61
C TRP A 167 -27.45 -15.69 -8.17
N GLN A 168 -27.34 -15.91 -6.86
CA GLN A 168 -26.93 -17.20 -6.28
C GLN A 168 -27.97 -18.30 -6.47
N ARG A 169 -29.25 -17.97 -6.60
CA ARG A 169 -30.34 -18.93 -6.89
C ARG A 169 -30.41 -19.34 -8.36
N GLY A 170 -29.90 -18.51 -9.28
CA GLY A 170 -29.90 -18.78 -10.72
C GLY A 170 -28.72 -19.62 -11.24
N SER A 171 -27.58 -19.58 -10.57
CA SER A 171 -26.39 -20.36 -10.91
C SER A 171 -26.28 -21.55 -9.95
N GLY A 172 -26.84 -22.69 -10.32
CA GLY A 172 -26.89 -23.91 -9.50
C GLY A 172 -25.53 -24.58 -9.17
N THR A 173 -24.51 -23.78 -8.91
CA THR A 173 -23.19 -24.23 -8.45
C THR A 173 -22.95 -23.66 -7.06
N GLY A 174 -23.17 -24.52 -6.06
CA GLY A 174 -23.09 -24.19 -4.63
C GLY A 174 -21.67 -23.91 -4.13
N TRP A 175 -21.19 -22.69 -4.33
CA TRP A 175 -20.07 -22.12 -3.57
C TRP A 175 -20.67 -21.12 -2.58
N ALA A 176 -21.14 -21.64 -1.46
CA ALA A 176 -21.52 -20.78 -0.34
C ALA A 176 -20.25 -20.21 0.31
N LEU A 177 -19.92 -18.95 0.00
CA LEU A 177 -19.05 -18.19 0.88
C LEU A 177 -19.76 -17.98 2.22
N PRO A 178 -19.10 -18.18 3.37
CA PRO A 178 -19.71 -17.95 4.66
C PRO A 178 -20.15 -16.49 4.74
N THR A 179 -21.45 -16.29 4.93
CA THR A 179 -22.01 -14.96 5.22
C THR A 179 -21.39 -14.43 6.50
N ALA A 180 -20.63 -13.36 6.39
CA ALA A 180 -20.16 -12.62 7.57
C ALA A 180 -21.37 -12.21 8.41
N PRO A 181 -21.33 -12.33 9.74
CA PRO A 181 -22.46 -11.99 10.59
C PRO A 181 -22.78 -10.51 10.45
N ARG A 182 -24.02 -10.20 10.13
CA ARG A 182 -24.59 -8.86 10.22
C ARG A 182 -24.67 -8.47 11.69
N SER A 183 -23.74 -7.68 12.14
CA SER A 183 -23.79 -6.90 13.38
C SER A 183 -22.61 -5.94 13.33
N VAL A 184 -22.70 -4.67 13.53
CA VAL A 184 -23.56 -3.75 14.25
C VAL A 184 -23.27 -2.35 13.70
N LEU A 185 -24.30 -1.57 13.56
CA LEU A 185 -24.22 -0.12 13.50
C LEU A 185 -23.75 0.44 14.83
#